data_0aa6b8bc075439b5c3df1fbc7cda4cd0
#
_entry.id   0aa6b8bc075439b5c3df1fbc7cda4cd0
#
_cell.length_a   1.000
_cell.length_b   1.000
_cell.length_c   1.000
_cell.angle_alpha   90.00
_cell.angle_beta   90.00
_cell.angle_gamma   90.00
#
_symmetry.space_group_name_H-M   'P 1'
#
loop_
_entity.id
_entity.type
_entity.pdbx_description
1 polymer ?
#
loop_
_entity_poly.entity_id
_entity_poly.type
_entity_poly.pdbx_seq_one_letter_code
_entity_poly.pdbx_strand_id
1 'polypeptide(L)'
;FDADNTLLNFDAAESKALAETLVNYGIEPDAETVQTYRTINSELWRQLEKGQIKREKLMAERFTRFLKAIDAAGDGAEMNRFYLEQLSTHPDLMGPEVLDVLRELSEVATLAVVTNGFQKVQIRRLAESGVLNFMEDVFVSEKMDSEKPNRRIFDAALRALGVENREHVLV
;
A
#
# COMPACT_ATOMS: atom_id res chain seq x y z
N PHE A 1 0.98 -13.21 -3.92
CA PHE A 1 1.34 -11.98 -4.65
C PHE A 1 1.58 -10.83 -3.70
N ASP A 2 2.47 -9.89 -4.07
CA ASP A 2 2.45 -8.53 -3.56
C ASP A 2 1.34 -7.73 -4.28
N ALA A 3 0.86 -6.65 -3.66
CA ALA A 3 -0.14 -5.77 -4.27
C ALA A 3 0.50 -4.62 -5.04
N ASP A 4 1.25 -3.76 -4.35
CA ASP A 4 1.75 -2.49 -4.86
C ASP A 4 2.93 -2.68 -5.81
N ASN A 5 2.85 -2.08 -7.00
CA ASN A 5 3.80 -2.23 -8.11
C ASN A 5 4.01 -3.69 -8.57
N THR A 6 3.03 -4.56 -8.28
CA THR A 6 2.95 -5.94 -8.77
C THR A 6 1.62 -6.19 -9.46
N LEU A 7 0.51 -6.11 -8.74
CA LEU A 7 -0.85 -6.22 -9.29
C LEU A 7 -1.46 -4.83 -9.56
N LEU A 8 -1.19 -3.89 -8.67
CA LEU A 8 -1.69 -2.52 -8.71
C LEU A 8 -0.54 -1.53 -8.96
N ASN A 9 -0.76 -0.56 -9.82
CA ASN A 9 0.18 0.52 -10.10
C ASN A 9 0.14 1.54 -8.96
N PHE A 10 0.97 1.30 -7.94
CA PHE A 10 1.05 2.17 -6.78
C PHE A 10 1.61 3.56 -7.13
N ASP A 11 2.61 3.65 -8.00
CA ASP A 11 3.23 4.93 -8.36
C ASP A 11 2.23 5.86 -9.05
N ALA A 12 1.37 5.32 -9.91
CA ALA A 12 0.30 6.09 -10.52
C ALA A 12 -0.75 6.53 -9.49
N ALA A 13 -1.18 5.61 -8.62
CA ALA A 13 -2.16 5.87 -7.57
C ALA A 13 -1.64 6.90 -6.55
N GLU A 14 -0.39 6.74 -6.08
CA GLU A 14 0.27 7.70 -5.17
C GLU A 14 0.36 9.09 -5.78
N SER A 15 0.78 9.19 -7.05
CA SER A 15 0.93 10.46 -7.75
C SER A 15 -0.40 11.22 -7.85
N LYS A 16 -1.50 10.52 -8.19
CA LYS A 16 -2.84 11.09 -8.25
C LYS A 16 -3.32 11.54 -6.88
N ALA A 17 -3.28 10.63 -5.89
CA ALA A 17 -3.74 10.91 -4.54
C ALA A 17 -2.95 12.05 -3.87
N LEU A 18 -1.63 12.11 -4.11
CA LEU A 18 -0.81 13.20 -3.60
C LEU A 18 -1.19 14.53 -4.24
N ALA A 19 -1.32 14.60 -5.57
CA ALA A 19 -1.71 15.82 -6.27
C ALA A 19 -3.08 16.33 -5.79
N GLU A 20 -4.08 15.45 -5.68
CA GLU A 20 -5.41 15.78 -5.15
C GLU A 20 -5.35 16.30 -3.71
N THR A 21 -4.49 15.68 -2.88
CA THR A 21 -4.28 16.11 -1.50
C THR A 21 -3.64 17.50 -1.45
N LEU A 22 -2.57 17.73 -2.19
CA LEU A 22 -1.87 19.02 -2.21
C LEU A 22 -2.83 20.14 -2.65
N VAL A 23 -3.55 19.94 -3.75
CA VAL A 23 -4.53 20.91 -4.27
C VAL A 23 -5.62 21.19 -3.23
N ASN A 24 -6.16 20.18 -2.56
CA ASN A 24 -7.19 20.36 -1.53
C ASN A 24 -6.72 21.23 -0.35
N TYR A 25 -5.44 21.20 -0.05
CA TYR A 25 -4.82 22.01 1.01
C TYR A 25 -4.16 23.31 0.51
N GLY A 26 -4.42 23.69 -0.77
CA GLY A 26 -3.92 24.93 -1.37
C GLY A 26 -2.40 24.92 -1.61
N ILE A 27 -1.79 23.75 -1.74
CA ILE A 27 -0.35 23.58 -2.00
C ILE A 27 -0.19 23.19 -3.47
N GLU A 28 0.70 23.91 -4.18
CA GLU A 28 1.01 23.61 -5.59
C GLU A 28 1.75 22.26 -5.70
N PRO A 29 1.26 21.31 -6.51
CA PRO A 29 1.91 20.01 -6.70
C PRO A 29 3.06 20.08 -7.72
N ASP A 30 3.99 21.03 -7.55
CA ASP A 30 5.17 21.12 -8.39
C ASP A 30 6.19 19.99 -8.12
N ALA A 31 7.20 19.89 -8.96
CA ALA A 31 8.19 18.81 -8.88
C ALA A 31 8.99 18.81 -7.58
N GLU A 32 9.30 19.99 -7.02
CA GLU A 32 10.05 20.14 -5.77
C GLU A 32 9.22 19.70 -4.57
N THR A 33 7.97 20.16 -4.51
CA THR A 33 6.99 19.80 -3.48
C THR A 33 6.71 18.30 -3.46
N VAL A 34 6.46 17.71 -4.62
CA VAL A 34 6.24 16.25 -4.75
C VAL A 34 7.49 15.47 -4.34
N GLN A 35 8.69 15.90 -4.76
CA GLN A 35 9.94 15.24 -4.40
C GLN A 35 10.22 15.33 -2.90
N THR A 36 9.90 16.44 -2.27
CA THR A 36 10.04 16.63 -0.81
C THR A 36 9.16 15.62 -0.05
N TYR A 37 7.88 15.49 -0.46
CA TYR A 37 7.00 14.48 0.13
C TYR A 37 7.54 13.07 -0.06
N ARG A 38 7.93 12.69 -1.27
CA ARG A 38 8.43 11.34 -1.59
C ARG A 38 9.67 10.98 -0.77
N THR A 39 10.57 11.92 -0.58
CA THR A 39 11.78 11.72 0.22
C THR A 39 11.42 11.41 1.67
N ILE A 40 10.53 12.19 2.28
CA ILE A 40 10.07 12.00 3.65
C ILE A 40 9.31 10.68 3.80
N ASN A 41 8.39 10.40 2.87
CA ASN A 41 7.58 9.18 2.88
C ASN A 41 8.44 7.93 2.78
N SER A 42 9.37 7.88 1.83
CA SER A 42 10.29 6.76 1.62
C SER A 42 11.17 6.49 2.86
N GLU A 43 11.66 7.55 3.50
CA GLU A 43 12.46 7.41 4.73
C GLU A 43 11.63 6.82 5.88
N LEU A 44 10.38 7.24 6.06
CA LEU A 44 9.50 6.71 7.10
C LEU A 44 9.13 5.25 6.84
N TRP A 45 8.84 4.87 5.59
CA TRP A 45 8.59 3.48 5.22
C TRP A 45 9.82 2.60 5.49
N ARG A 46 11.02 3.08 5.10
CA ARG A 46 12.27 2.37 5.38
C ARG A 46 12.52 2.17 6.88
N GLN A 47 12.16 3.15 7.72
CA GLN A 47 12.26 3.02 9.19
C GLN A 47 11.24 2.01 9.73
N LEU A 48 10.03 1.99 9.20
CA LEU A 48 9.00 1.00 9.57
C LEU A 48 9.44 -0.42 9.22
N GLU A 49 9.91 -0.68 8.02
CA GLU A 49 10.40 -1.98 7.56
C GLU A 49 11.58 -2.51 8.41
N LYS A 50 12.43 -1.60 8.90
CA LYS A 50 13.52 -1.93 9.83
C LYS A 50 13.06 -2.08 11.29
N GLY A 51 11.77 -1.91 11.59
CA GLY A 51 11.23 -1.95 12.94
C GLY A 51 11.68 -0.79 13.85
N GLN A 52 12.21 0.29 13.26
CA GLN A 52 12.70 1.46 14.00
C GLN A 52 11.56 2.39 14.46
N ILE A 53 10.46 2.37 13.74
CA ILE A 53 9.24 3.08 14.08
C ILE A 53 8.04 2.15 13.95
N LYS A 54 6.95 2.51 14.60
CA LYS A 54 5.65 1.87 14.41
C LYS A 54 4.83 2.59 13.34
N ARG A 55 3.82 1.90 12.81
CA ARG A 55 2.91 2.41 11.78
C ARG A 55 2.18 3.70 12.19
N GLU A 56 1.78 3.81 13.44
CA GLU A 56 1.13 5.00 13.99
C GLU A 56 2.05 6.23 13.89
N LYS A 57 3.35 6.03 14.09
CA LYS A 57 4.35 7.11 13.95
C LYS A 57 4.50 7.54 12.50
N LEU A 58 4.55 6.60 11.55
CA LEU A 58 4.56 6.92 10.12
C LEU A 58 3.35 7.77 9.75
N MET A 59 2.14 7.34 10.15
CA MET A 59 0.91 8.07 9.86
C MET A 59 0.88 9.48 10.47
N ALA A 60 1.35 9.63 11.70
CA ALA A 60 1.37 10.92 12.40
C ALA A 60 2.42 11.88 11.83
N GLU A 61 3.58 11.37 11.42
CA GLU A 61 4.73 12.20 11.08
C GLU A 61 4.84 12.53 9.59
N ARG A 62 4.29 11.71 8.68
CA ARG A 62 4.49 11.85 7.25
C ARG A 62 4.15 13.26 6.73
N PHE A 63 2.93 13.70 6.88
CA PHE A 63 2.51 15.03 6.45
C PHE A 63 2.91 16.14 7.42
N THR A 64 3.07 15.84 8.71
CA THR A 64 3.60 16.81 9.69
C THR A 64 5.03 17.25 9.32
N ARG A 65 5.89 16.28 8.97
CA ARG A 65 7.25 16.58 8.51
C ARG A 65 7.25 17.27 7.14
N PHE A 66 6.35 16.85 6.25
CA PHE A 66 6.20 17.45 4.94
C PHE A 66 5.81 18.92 5.03
N LEU A 67 4.74 19.27 5.75
CA LEU A 67 4.30 20.66 5.96
C LEU A 67 5.41 21.52 6.55
N LYS A 68 6.13 21.00 7.55
CA LYS A 68 7.29 21.69 8.12
C LYS A 68 8.41 21.93 7.10
N ALA A 69 8.66 20.97 6.21
CA ALA A 69 9.74 21.06 5.22
C ALA A 69 9.48 22.11 4.14
N ILE A 70 8.21 22.36 3.81
CA ILE A 70 7.79 23.38 2.84
C ILE A 70 7.33 24.70 3.49
N ASP A 71 7.53 24.86 4.80
CA ASP A 71 7.10 26.03 5.59
C ASP A 71 5.60 26.37 5.43
N ALA A 72 4.75 25.32 5.35
CA ALA A 72 3.31 25.46 5.22
C ALA A 72 2.59 25.16 6.53
N ALA A 73 1.52 25.93 6.81
CA ALA A 73 0.63 25.66 7.93
C ALA A 73 -0.38 24.56 7.58
N GLY A 74 -0.80 23.77 8.58
CA GLY A 74 -1.82 22.74 8.41
C GLY A 74 -1.77 21.66 9.48
N ASP A 75 -2.80 20.81 9.48
CA ASP A 75 -2.85 19.60 10.32
C ASP A 75 -2.38 18.38 9.48
N GLY A 76 -1.17 17.90 9.79
CA GLY A 76 -0.58 16.75 9.09
C GLY A 76 -1.38 15.46 9.29
N ALA A 77 -2.08 15.28 10.40
CA ALA A 77 -2.91 14.10 10.64
C ALA A 77 -4.20 14.14 9.79
N GLU A 78 -4.81 15.31 9.66
CA GLU A 78 -5.98 15.50 8.79
C GLU A 78 -5.59 15.30 7.32
N MET A 79 -4.49 15.90 6.88
CA MET A 79 -3.94 15.73 5.54
C MET A 79 -3.61 14.27 5.23
N ASN A 80 -3.08 13.53 6.20
CA ASN A 80 -2.83 12.10 6.05
C ASN A 80 -4.12 11.29 5.87
N ARG A 81 -5.18 11.61 6.62
CA ARG A 81 -6.48 10.92 6.44
C ARG A 81 -7.06 11.17 5.06
N PHE A 82 -7.02 12.42 4.59
CA PHE A 82 -7.48 12.79 3.25
C PHE A 82 -6.67 12.05 2.17
N TYR A 83 -5.35 12.05 2.27
CA TYR A 83 -4.47 11.34 1.34
C TYR A 83 -4.78 9.84 1.27
N LEU A 84 -4.97 9.16 2.40
CA LEU A 84 -5.30 7.73 2.41
C LEU A 84 -6.68 7.45 1.80
N GLU A 85 -7.64 8.35 2.00
CA GLU A 85 -8.95 8.25 1.33
C GLU A 85 -8.77 8.38 -0.19
N GLN A 86 -8.06 9.42 -0.68
CA GLN A 86 -7.79 9.58 -2.11
C GLN A 86 -7.03 8.37 -2.68
N LEU A 87 -5.97 7.92 -2.00
CA LEU A 87 -5.20 6.74 -2.44
C LEU A 87 -6.10 5.50 -2.61
N SER A 88 -7.09 5.34 -1.75
CA SER A 88 -8.02 4.21 -1.81
C SER A 88 -8.94 4.23 -3.04
N THR A 89 -9.13 5.38 -3.69
CA THR A 89 -9.99 5.54 -4.87
C THR A 89 -9.28 5.32 -6.20
N HIS A 90 -7.98 5.00 -6.18
CA HIS A 90 -7.18 4.77 -7.38
C HIS A 90 -6.79 3.29 -7.51
N PRO A 91 -7.67 2.45 -8.12
CA PRO A 91 -7.47 1.00 -8.26
C PRO A 91 -6.71 0.63 -9.54
N ASP A 92 -5.84 1.52 -10.04
CA ASP A 92 -5.12 1.31 -11.29
C ASP A 92 -4.35 -0.04 -11.27
N LEU A 93 -4.57 -0.88 -12.28
CA LEU A 93 -3.83 -2.12 -12.48
C LEU A 93 -2.42 -1.83 -12.98
N MET A 94 -1.48 -2.74 -12.70
CA MET A 94 -0.09 -2.64 -13.18
C MET A 94 -0.01 -2.74 -14.71
N GLY A 95 -0.89 -3.53 -15.33
CA GLY A 95 -1.03 -3.67 -16.77
C GLY A 95 -2.42 -4.20 -17.13
N PRO A 96 -2.84 -4.09 -18.39
CA PRO A 96 -4.16 -4.57 -18.83
C PRO A 96 -4.30 -6.10 -18.75
N GLU A 97 -3.20 -6.84 -18.77
CA GLU A 97 -3.16 -8.30 -18.72
C GLU A 97 -3.34 -8.90 -17.32
N VAL A 98 -3.25 -8.09 -16.25
CA VAL A 98 -3.25 -8.57 -14.86
C VAL A 98 -4.45 -9.46 -14.56
N LEU A 99 -5.66 -9.04 -14.93
CA LEU A 99 -6.86 -9.82 -14.63
C LEU A 99 -6.95 -11.11 -15.45
N ASP A 100 -6.43 -11.13 -16.67
CA ASP A 100 -6.42 -12.35 -17.51
C ASP A 100 -5.43 -13.38 -16.93
N VAL A 101 -4.23 -12.93 -16.52
CA VAL A 101 -3.25 -13.79 -15.85
C VAL A 101 -3.80 -14.34 -14.54
N LEU A 102 -4.46 -13.52 -13.72
CA LEU A 102 -5.06 -13.98 -12.47
C LEU A 102 -6.19 -14.98 -12.71
N ARG A 103 -6.99 -14.81 -13.75
CA ARG A 103 -8.03 -15.77 -14.14
C ARG A 103 -7.42 -17.13 -14.49
N GLU A 104 -6.41 -17.17 -15.36
CA GLU A 104 -5.73 -18.40 -15.74
C GLU A 104 -5.08 -19.10 -14.53
N LEU A 105 -4.39 -18.34 -13.66
CA LEU A 105 -3.75 -18.89 -12.48
C LEU A 105 -4.76 -19.41 -11.45
N SER A 106 -5.92 -18.78 -11.31
CA SER A 106 -6.96 -19.22 -10.36
C SER A 106 -7.57 -20.58 -10.72
N GLU A 107 -7.44 -21.04 -11.97
CA GLU A 107 -7.89 -22.38 -12.40
C GLU A 107 -6.97 -23.51 -11.89
N VAL A 108 -5.72 -23.20 -11.57
CA VAL A 108 -4.70 -24.21 -11.22
C VAL A 108 -4.07 -24.00 -9.84
N ALA A 109 -4.31 -22.87 -9.20
CA ALA A 109 -3.72 -22.52 -7.91
C ALA A 109 -4.66 -21.68 -7.02
N THR A 110 -4.50 -21.78 -5.71
CA THR A 110 -5.10 -20.86 -4.74
C THR A 110 -4.27 -19.59 -4.69
N LEU A 111 -4.90 -18.45 -4.98
CA LEU A 111 -4.22 -17.16 -5.03
C LEU A 111 -4.48 -16.36 -3.76
N ALA A 112 -3.45 -15.68 -3.26
CA ALA A 112 -3.57 -14.79 -2.11
C ALA A 112 -2.64 -13.59 -2.25
N VAL A 113 -2.98 -12.49 -1.56
CA VAL A 113 -2.16 -11.28 -1.48
C VAL A 113 -1.53 -11.17 -0.10
N VAL A 114 -0.25 -10.79 -0.05
CA VAL A 114 0.48 -10.40 1.17
C VAL A 114 1.06 -9.00 0.96
N THR A 115 0.59 -7.99 1.70
CA THR A 115 0.96 -6.59 1.50
C THR A 115 1.30 -5.84 2.78
N ASN A 116 2.22 -4.86 2.69
CA ASN A 116 2.58 -3.96 3.79
C ASN A 116 1.71 -2.68 3.85
N GLY A 117 0.70 -2.56 2.99
CA GLY A 117 -0.16 -1.39 2.92
C GLY A 117 -1.06 -1.17 4.15
N PHE A 118 -1.96 -0.20 4.03
CA PHE A 118 -3.02 0.04 5.01
C PHE A 118 -4.26 -0.79 4.66
N GLN A 119 -4.82 -1.48 5.62
CA GLN A 119 -5.92 -2.42 5.43
C GLN A 119 -7.07 -1.84 4.59
N LYS A 120 -7.59 -0.70 5.02
CA LYS A 120 -8.73 -0.06 4.36
C LYS A 120 -8.43 0.34 2.92
N VAL A 121 -7.21 0.85 2.68
CA VAL A 121 -6.75 1.27 1.36
C VAL A 121 -6.59 0.07 0.43
N GLN A 122 -5.87 -0.95 0.87
CA GLN A 122 -5.57 -2.12 0.03
C GLN A 122 -6.82 -2.91 -0.32
N ILE A 123 -7.71 -3.16 0.65
CA ILE A 123 -8.95 -3.91 0.38
C ILE A 123 -9.82 -3.17 -0.64
N ARG A 124 -9.97 -1.84 -0.51
CA ARG A 124 -10.77 -1.07 -1.46
C ARG A 124 -10.15 -1.09 -2.87
N ARG A 125 -8.85 -0.83 -2.99
CA ARG A 125 -8.16 -0.84 -4.29
C ARG A 125 -8.23 -2.22 -4.96
N LEU A 126 -8.00 -3.30 -4.21
CA LEU A 126 -8.09 -4.69 -4.73
C LEU A 126 -9.53 -5.05 -5.14
N ALA A 127 -10.54 -4.56 -4.42
CA ALA A 127 -11.93 -4.79 -4.77
C ALA A 127 -12.34 -4.01 -6.03
N GLU A 128 -12.06 -2.71 -6.08
CA GLU A 128 -12.43 -1.83 -7.19
C GLU A 128 -11.65 -2.15 -8.49
N SER A 129 -10.43 -2.69 -8.39
CA SER A 129 -9.66 -3.18 -9.55
C SER A 129 -10.16 -4.52 -10.11
N GLY A 130 -10.99 -5.25 -9.36
CA GLY A 130 -11.42 -6.60 -9.71
C GLY A 130 -10.43 -7.72 -9.30
N VAL A 131 -9.24 -7.39 -8.80
CA VAL A 131 -8.22 -8.37 -8.35
C VAL A 131 -8.76 -9.25 -7.23
N LEU A 132 -9.52 -8.66 -6.30
CA LEU A 132 -10.06 -9.39 -5.15
C LEU A 132 -10.92 -10.59 -5.53
N ASN A 133 -11.55 -10.59 -6.72
CA ASN A 133 -12.39 -11.68 -7.18
C ASN A 133 -11.63 -13.01 -7.43
N PHE A 134 -10.31 -12.95 -7.55
CA PHE A 134 -9.45 -14.10 -7.79
C PHE A 134 -8.69 -14.55 -6.55
N MET A 135 -8.79 -13.80 -5.43
CA MET A 135 -8.03 -14.05 -4.22
C MET A 135 -8.85 -14.85 -3.20
N GLU A 136 -8.26 -15.91 -2.67
CA GLU A 136 -8.82 -16.64 -1.51
C GLU A 136 -8.77 -15.77 -0.26
N ASP A 137 -7.66 -15.03 -0.05
CA ASP A 137 -7.52 -14.13 1.09
C ASP A 137 -6.51 -13.00 0.82
N VAL A 138 -6.56 -11.94 1.65
CA VAL A 138 -5.65 -10.80 1.62
C VAL A 138 -5.05 -10.56 3.00
N PHE A 139 -3.76 -10.83 3.11
CA PHE A 139 -2.98 -10.68 4.34
C PHE A 139 -2.30 -9.31 4.37
N VAL A 140 -2.85 -8.40 5.17
CA VAL A 140 -2.30 -7.05 5.33
C VAL A 140 -1.52 -6.97 6.63
N SER A 141 -0.26 -6.52 6.57
CA SER A 141 0.66 -6.46 7.70
C SER A 141 0.10 -5.69 8.91
N GLU A 142 -0.74 -4.68 8.67
CA GLU A 142 -1.43 -3.92 9.72
C GLU A 142 -2.26 -4.81 10.67
N LYS A 143 -2.88 -5.89 10.16
CA LYS A 143 -3.63 -6.86 10.99
C LYS A 143 -2.77 -7.96 11.56
N MET A 144 -1.62 -8.20 10.95
CA MET A 144 -0.76 -9.34 11.28
C MET A 144 0.31 -8.99 12.32
N ASP A 145 0.43 -7.71 12.69
CA ASP A 145 1.51 -7.16 13.55
C ASP A 145 2.92 -7.61 13.09
N SER A 146 3.08 -7.72 11.78
CA SER A 146 4.33 -8.16 11.15
C SER A 146 4.40 -7.69 9.69
N GLU A 147 5.41 -6.89 9.37
CA GLU A 147 5.67 -6.40 8.01
C GLU A 147 6.57 -7.37 7.22
N LYS A 148 6.38 -7.43 5.89
CA LYS A 148 7.39 -7.98 4.97
C LYS A 148 8.70 -7.18 5.12
N PRO A 149 9.87 -7.80 5.08
CA PRO A 149 10.18 -9.20 4.73
C PRO A 149 10.17 -10.18 5.93
N ASN A 150 9.58 -9.84 7.06
CA ASN A 150 9.56 -10.73 8.22
C ASN A 150 8.80 -12.02 7.87
N ARG A 151 9.44 -13.17 8.14
CA ARG A 151 8.88 -14.49 7.87
C ARG A 151 7.53 -14.73 8.54
N ARG A 152 7.24 -14.09 9.68
CA ARG A 152 6.00 -14.29 10.45
C ARG A 152 4.74 -14.01 9.64
N ILE A 153 4.75 -12.98 8.76
CA ILE A 153 3.58 -12.67 7.94
C ILE A 153 3.29 -13.79 6.94
N PHE A 154 4.33 -14.36 6.32
CA PHE A 154 4.17 -15.47 5.38
C PHE A 154 3.74 -16.75 6.08
N ASP A 155 4.35 -17.08 7.24
CA ASP A 155 3.96 -18.25 8.03
C ASP A 155 2.51 -18.16 8.53
N ALA A 156 2.03 -16.97 8.86
CA ALA A 156 0.64 -16.75 9.25
C ALA A 156 -0.31 -16.89 8.05
N ALA A 157 0.06 -16.34 6.89
CA ALA A 157 -0.73 -16.49 5.66
C ALA A 157 -0.84 -17.96 5.24
N LEU A 158 0.26 -18.71 5.23
CA LEU A 158 0.26 -20.14 4.88
C LEU A 158 -0.61 -20.98 5.84
N ARG A 159 -0.55 -20.70 7.14
CA ARG A 159 -1.43 -21.37 8.13
C ARG A 159 -2.90 -21.08 7.88
N ALA A 160 -3.24 -19.82 7.59
CA ALA A 160 -4.62 -19.43 7.32
C ALA A 160 -5.18 -20.09 6.05
N LEU A 161 -4.33 -20.28 5.04
CA LEU A 161 -4.67 -20.98 3.80
C LEU A 161 -4.61 -22.51 3.91
N GLY A 162 -4.26 -23.08 5.08
CA GLY A 162 -4.16 -24.53 5.27
C GLY A 162 -3.01 -25.18 4.50
N VAL A 163 -1.96 -24.43 4.16
CA VAL A 163 -0.80 -24.94 3.41
C VAL A 163 0.20 -25.58 4.37
N GLU A 164 0.32 -26.91 4.29
CA GLU A 164 1.25 -27.68 5.12
C GLU A 164 2.64 -27.82 4.46
N ASN A 165 2.69 -27.99 3.13
CA ASN A 165 3.93 -28.16 2.40
C ASN A 165 4.33 -26.89 1.63
N ARG A 166 5.44 -26.28 2.03
CA ARG A 166 5.98 -25.05 1.43
C ARG A 166 6.57 -25.24 0.04
N GLU A 167 6.88 -26.46 -0.37
CA GLU A 167 7.37 -26.77 -1.73
C GLU A 167 6.31 -26.49 -2.80
N HIS A 168 5.04 -26.38 -2.40
CA HIS A 168 3.93 -26.06 -3.30
C HIS A 168 3.59 -24.56 -3.28
N VAL A 169 4.46 -23.71 -2.76
CA VAL A 169 4.22 -22.26 -2.65
C VAL A 169 5.19 -21.49 -3.53
N LEU A 170 4.64 -20.64 -4.37
CA LEU A 170 5.37 -19.62 -5.13
C LEU A 170 5.08 -18.24 -4.53
N VAL A 171 6.15 -17.46 -4.24
CA VAL A 171 6.07 -16.09 -3.72
C VAL A 171 6.78 -15.13 -4.64
#